data_5f8666047e0418acd182b7b604c47f4e
#
_entry.id   5f8666047e0418acd182b7b604c47f4e
#
_cell.length_a   1.000
_cell.length_b   1.000
_cell.length_c   1.000
_cell.angle_alpha   90.00
_cell.angle_beta   90.00
_cell.angle_gamma   90.00
#
_symmetry.space_group_name_H-M   'P 1'
#
loop_
_entity.id
_entity.type
_entity.pdbx_description
1 polymer ?
#
loop_
_entity_poly.entity_id
_entity_poly.type
_entity_poly.pdbx_seq_one_letter_code
_entity_poly.pdbx_strand_id
1 'polypeptide(L)'
;MRIMQVRALLHGQGWYDLRDYRMNPPYGANIHWSRLVDLPIAGLILTLRPFLGGPGAERWAVAIAPMIPFLLLLFSLALTARRLLGPTAYLLAFVALFFAGSNNGMFQPERIDHHGWQLALLALSIASIADPDRVRGGILLGLSTALSLAIGLEMVIYLALAGVAVVLFWVDDEAERERLRAYAVTLGGATALAFLVFASNDNRGPVCDALSPVWLSDALIGSALMLALAWSPQGDWKRRLVMALGAGVVIAAFHALTWPHCVQRLEGVSPEVERLWLSHVKEARPVYMHGWRIATLIVALPITGAIGWGLLAWSRWGDRELRRRILGAALPGIAASLLLLWQVRTGPASQMMAVVGGAAIIWLLLPRFWGSKHFLSVVFGSFLVVAVGGGMLIPVLVGFIPEKPATAHDKQIGKANNLCGSMWGLRPVALQPKGVVMTFVDLGPRLIAVTHHDAIAGPYHRNGQQIADIFNFWRGSEAQAHRLAAKYHANYVLSCPNSSTTTIFDAEAPKGFYGQLQRNRVPSWLTPVQLPKDSPYRMWKVVG
;
A
#
# COMPACT_ATOMS: atom_id res chain seq x y z
N MET A 1 -11.55 -6.58 6.06
CA MET A 1 -11.52 -5.50 7.07
C MET A 1 -12.23 -4.24 6.59
N ARG A 2 -11.85 -3.59 5.50
CA ARG A 2 -12.45 -2.30 5.08
C ARG A 2 -13.98 -2.33 5.01
N ILE A 3 -14.58 -3.36 4.41
CA ILE A 3 -16.04 -3.46 4.37
C ILE A 3 -16.67 -3.58 5.78
N MET A 4 -15.95 -4.17 6.73
CA MET A 4 -16.42 -4.24 8.12
C MET A 4 -16.46 -2.87 8.78
N GLN A 5 -15.44 -2.04 8.55
CA GLN A 5 -15.42 -0.65 9.03
C GLN A 5 -16.54 0.19 8.41
N VAL A 6 -16.82 0.00 7.11
CA VAL A 6 -17.93 0.68 6.42
C VAL A 6 -19.27 0.22 6.98
N ARG A 7 -19.46 -1.09 7.18
CA ARG A 7 -20.69 -1.61 7.81
C ARG A 7 -20.88 -1.04 9.22
N ALA A 8 -19.83 -1.02 10.03
CA ALA A 8 -19.88 -0.47 11.38
C ALA A 8 -20.25 1.02 11.38
N LEU A 9 -19.65 1.82 10.48
CA LEU A 9 -20.00 3.22 10.28
C LEU A 9 -21.48 3.41 9.90
N LEU A 10 -21.98 2.63 8.94
CA LEU A 10 -23.38 2.70 8.48
C LEU A 10 -24.39 2.21 9.54
N HIS A 11 -23.93 1.45 10.55
CA HIS A 11 -24.73 1.02 11.69
C HIS A 11 -24.54 1.90 12.93
N GLY A 12 -23.91 3.08 12.80
CA GLY A 12 -23.85 4.08 13.85
C GLY A 12 -22.62 4.04 14.75
N GLN A 13 -21.56 3.30 14.37
CA GLN A 13 -20.28 3.40 15.09
C GLN A 13 -19.75 4.84 15.00
N GLY A 14 -19.25 5.37 16.12
CA GLY A 14 -18.75 6.73 16.22
C GLY A 14 -17.68 7.05 15.18
N TRP A 15 -17.68 8.30 14.67
CA TRP A 15 -16.77 8.74 13.61
C TRP A 15 -15.30 8.52 13.94
N TYR A 16 -14.89 8.79 15.18
CA TYR A 16 -13.52 8.65 15.65
C TYR A 16 -13.20 7.28 16.25
N ASP A 17 -14.16 6.38 16.32
CA ASP A 17 -13.95 5.00 16.74
C ASP A 17 -13.69 4.11 15.52
N LEU A 18 -12.44 3.69 15.35
CA LEU A 18 -12.01 2.81 14.25
C LEU A 18 -11.74 1.37 14.70
N ARG A 19 -12.15 0.99 15.91
CA ARG A 19 -11.99 -0.39 16.38
C ARG A 19 -12.98 -1.32 15.69
N ASP A 20 -12.49 -2.48 15.29
CA ASP A 20 -13.36 -3.56 14.80
C ASP A 20 -13.64 -4.52 15.96
N TYR A 21 -14.84 -4.42 16.52
CA TYR A 21 -15.27 -5.21 17.69
C TYR A 21 -15.60 -6.67 17.37
N ARG A 22 -15.64 -7.03 16.10
CA ARG A 22 -15.74 -8.43 15.68
C ARG A 22 -14.39 -9.13 15.58
N MET A 23 -13.30 -8.38 15.76
CA MET A 23 -11.95 -8.89 15.90
C MET A 23 -11.45 -8.58 17.31
N ASN A 24 -10.93 -9.59 18.01
CA ASN A 24 -10.53 -9.48 19.42
C ASN A 24 -11.68 -9.00 20.35
N PRO A 25 -12.86 -9.62 20.33
CA PRO A 25 -13.94 -9.22 21.22
C PRO A 25 -13.59 -9.48 22.70
N PRO A 26 -14.06 -8.68 23.66
CA PRO A 26 -14.92 -7.49 23.48
C PRO A 26 -14.13 -6.20 23.19
N TYR A 27 -12.79 -6.22 23.25
CA TYR A 27 -11.94 -5.02 23.21
C TYR A 27 -11.83 -4.38 21.82
N GLY A 28 -12.07 -5.15 20.78
CA GLY A 28 -11.90 -4.73 19.39
C GLY A 28 -10.44 -4.65 18.94
N ALA A 29 -10.22 -4.82 17.64
CA ALA A 29 -8.93 -4.61 17.01
C ALA A 29 -8.77 -3.14 16.64
N ASN A 30 -7.64 -2.54 17.02
CA ASN A 30 -7.31 -1.16 16.67
C ASN A 30 -6.90 -1.08 15.20
N ILE A 31 -7.69 -0.37 14.39
CA ILE A 31 -7.43 -0.15 12.97
C ILE A 31 -6.99 1.30 12.77
N HIS A 32 -5.78 1.50 12.26
CA HIS A 32 -5.15 2.82 12.20
C HIS A 32 -5.48 3.64 10.94
N TRP A 33 -6.08 3.03 9.91
CA TRP A 33 -6.42 3.72 8.68
C TRP A 33 -7.70 4.56 8.80
N SER A 34 -7.70 5.68 8.09
CA SER A 34 -8.71 6.73 8.15
C SER A 34 -10.08 6.34 7.58
N ARG A 35 -11.14 6.97 8.12
CA ARG A 35 -12.50 7.00 7.54
C ARG A 35 -12.56 7.63 6.13
N LEU A 36 -11.54 8.40 5.73
CA LEU A 36 -11.51 9.05 4.42
C LEU A 36 -11.72 8.05 3.28
N VAL A 37 -11.14 6.84 3.41
CA VAL A 37 -11.29 5.76 2.42
C VAL A 37 -12.64 5.04 2.54
N ASP A 38 -13.29 5.08 3.70
CA ASP A 38 -14.61 4.49 3.91
C ASP A 38 -15.72 5.29 3.23
N LEU A 39 -15.56 6.62 3.13
CA LEU A 39 -16.59 7.53 2.60
C LEU A 39 -17.06 7.20 1.18
N PRO A 40 -16.17 6.99 0.19
CA PRO A 40 -16.60 6.64 -1.16
C PRO A 40 -17.36 5.31 -1.21
N ILE A 41 -16.94 4.32 -0.41
CA ILE A 41 -17.61 3.02 -0.35
C ILE A 41 -18.98 3.16 0.30
N ALA A 42 -19.06 3.86 1.44
CA ALA A 42 -20.33 4.14 2.13
C ALA A 42 -21.30 4.92 1.24
N GLY A 43 -20.81 5.95 0.54
CA GLY A 43 -21.60 6.73 -0.40
C GLY A 43 -22.18 5.88 -1.53
N LEU A 44 -21.36 5.00 -2.14
CA LEU A 44 -21.84 4.06 -3.15
C LEU A 44 -22.89 3.10 -2.61
N ILE A 45 -22.68 2.53 -1.41
CA ILE A 45 -23.67 1.63 -0.78
C ILE A 45 -25.00 2.36 -0.56
N LEU A 46 -24.98 3.57 0.01
CA LEU A 46 -26.19 4.35 0.28
C LEU A 46 -26.93 4.72 -1.01
N THR A 47 -26.20 5.10 -2.06
CA THR A 47 -26.78 5.47 -3.35
C THR A 47 -27.39 4.27 -4.08
N LEU A 48 -26.73 3.11 -4.03
CA LEU A 48 -27.16 1.91 -4.76
C LEU A 48 -28.23 1.09 -3.99
N ARG A 49 -28.30 1.24 -2.67
CA ARG A 49 -29.19 0.44 -1.81
C ARG A 49 -30.67 0.50 -2.17
N PRO A 50 -31.25 1.66 -2.56
CA PRO A 50 -32.65 1.73 -2.98
C PRO A 50 -32.97 0.90 -4.22
N PHE A 51 -31.98 0.67 -5.10
CA PHE A 51 -32.16 -0.01 -6.39
C PHE A 51 -31.80 -1.50 -6.33
N LEU A 52 -30.78 -1.86 -5.53
CA LEU A 52 -30.16 -3.20 -5.56
C LEU A 52 -30.32 -3.98 -4.25
N GLY A 53 -30.96 -3.38 -3.24
CA GLY A 53 -31.01 -3.94 -1.89
C GLY A 53 -29.63 -3.90 -1.20
N GLY A 54 -29.57 -4.27 0.09
CA GLY A 54 -28.35 -4.18 0.88
C GLY A 54 -27.18 -5.01 0.31
N PRO A 55 -27.33 -6.33 0.11
CA PRO A 55 -26.25 -7.20 -0.42
C PRO A 55 -25.84 -6.83 -1.85
N GLY A 56 -26.79 -6.43 -2.70
CA GLY A 56 -26.49 -5.99 -4.06
C GLY A 56 -25.69 -4.70 -4.07
N ALA A 57 -26.08 -3.71 -3.28
CA ALA A 57 -25.38 -2.43 -3.15
C ALA A 57 -23.94 -2.62 -2.65
N GLU A 58 -23.71 -3.47 -1.64
CA GLU A 58 -22.34 -3.76 -1.18
C GLU A 58 -21.49 -4.39 -2.29
N ARG A 59 -21.99 -5.38 -3.02
CA ARG A 59 -21.24 -6.04 -4.11
C ARG A 59 -20.82 -5.04 -5.18
N TRP A 60 -21.75 -4.19 -5.63
CA TRP A 60 -21.45 -3.18 -6.63
C TRP A 60 -20.53 -2.08 -6.07
N ALA A 61 -20.72 -1.67 -4.83
CA ALA A 61 -19.85 -0.67 -4.21
C ALA A 61 -18.40 -1.16 -4.12
N VAL A 62 -18.15 -2.40 -3.71
CA VAL A 62 -16.77 -2.93 -3.64
C VAL A 62 -16.16 -3.18 -5.03
N ALA A 63 -16.98 -3.40 -6.05
CA ALA A 63 -16.50 -3.52 -7.42
C ALA A 63 -16.13 -2.15 -8.03
N ILE A 64 -16.92 -1.10 -7.77
CA ILE A 64 -16.76 0.24 -8.37
C ILE A 64 -15.78 1.11 -7.59
N ALA A 65 -15.73 1.01 -6.25
CA ALA A 65 -14.93 1.91 -5.40
C ALA A 65 -13.45 2.03 -5.81
N PRO A 66 -12.73 0.97 -6.22
CA PRO A 66 -11.34 1.08 -6.68
C PRO A 66 -11.18 1.88 -7.98
N MET A 67 -12.22 2.02 -8.77
CA MET A 67 -12.17 2.80 -10.01
C MET A 67 -12.07 4.31 -9.75
N ILE A 68 -12.56 4.80 -8.61
CA ILE A 68 -12.50 6.22 -8.27
C ILE A 68 -11.04 6.70 -8.14
N PRO A 69 -10.21 6.11 -7.25
CA PRO A 69 -8.80 6.48 -7.20
C PRO A 69 -8.04 6.12 -8.50
N PHE A 70 -8.46 5.09 -9.25
CA PHE A 70 -7.85 4.78 -10.54
C PHE A 70 -8.05 5.90 -11.57
N LEU A 71 -9.24 6.50 -11.64
CA LEU A 71 -9.49 7.67 -12.49
C LEU A 71 -8.63 8.87 -12.08
N LEU A 72 -8.45 9.11 -10.78
CA LEU A 72 -7.54 10.15 -10.28
C LEU A 72 -6.08 9.86 -10.67
N LEU A 73 -5.65 8.59 -10.60
CA LEU A 73 -4.34 8.15 -11.06
C LEU A 73 -4.15 8.45 -12.56
N LEU A 74 -5.08 8.01 -13.40
CA LEU A 74 -5.04 8.24 -14.86
C LEU A 74 -4.97 9.73 -15.18
N PHE A 75 -5.81 10.55 -14.55
CA PHE A 75 -5.79 11.99 -14.69
C PHE A 75 -4.42 12.60 -14.32
N SER A 76 -3.85 12.17 -13.20
CA SER A 76 -2.57 12.66 -12.70
C SER A 76 -1.40 12.27 -13.61
N LEU A 77 -1.36 11.03 -14.09
CA LEU A 77 -0.37 10.57 -15.06
C LEU A 77 -0.50 11.31 -16.40
N ALA A 78 -1.73 11.53 -16.86
CA ALA A 78 -1.98 12.29 -18.07
C ALA A 78 -1.47 13.74 -17.95
N LEU A 79 -1.73 14.41 -16.83
CA LEU A 79 -1.21 15.75 -16.56
C LEU A 79 0.32 15.77 -16.55
N THR A 80 0.95 14.81 -15.86
CA THR A 80 2.41 14.72 -15.78
C THR A 80 3.02 14.54 -17.16
N ALA A 81 2.51 13.58 -17.94
CA ALA A 81 3.01 13.33 -19.30
C ALA A 81 2.81 14.53 -20.23
N ARG A 82 1.64 15.18 -20.18
CA ARG A 82 1.36 16.37 -20.99
C ARG A 82 2.26 17.54 -20.65
N ARG A 83 2.57 17.75 -19.37
CA ARG A 83 3.38 18.87 -18.89
C ARG A 83 4.87 18.71 -19.19
N LEU A 84 5.37 17.47 -19.17
CA LEU A 84 6.80 17.18 -19.30
C LEU A 84 7.23 16.72 -20.69
N LEU A 85 6.38 16.03 -21.42
CA LEU A 85 6.67 15.45 -22.73
C LEU A 85 6.02 16.24 -23.88
N GLY A 86 4.68 16.37 -23.84
CA GLY A 86 3.92 17.05 -24.87
C GLY A 86 2.41 16.74 -24.81
N PRO A 87 1.58 17.47 -25.56
CA PRO A 87 0.12 17.44 -25.42
C PRO A 87 -0.53 16.06 -25.55
N THR A 88 0.00 15.19 -26.42
CA THR A 88 -0.54 13.85 -26.70
C THR A 88 0.19 12.73 -25.97
N ALA A 89 1.25 13.04 -25.23
CA ALA A 89 2.10 12.04 -24.57
C ALA A 89 1.38 11.21 -23.48
N TYR A 90 0.22 11.69 -23.00
CA TYR A 90 -0.60 10.94 -22.04
C TYR A 90 -1.05 9.57 -22.59
N LEU A 91 -1.25 9.44 -23.91
CA LEU A 91 -1.57 8.15 -24.52
C LEU A 91 -0.45 7.13 -24.30
N LEU A 92 0.81 7.57 -24.42
CA LEU A 92 1.97 6.71 -24.19
C LEU A 92 2.17 6.37 -22.70
N ALA A 93 1.79 7.29 -21.80
CA ALA A 93 1.76 6.99 -20.38
C ALA A 93 0.72 5.90 -20.05
N PHE A 94 -0.45 5.91 -20.69
CA PHE A 94 -1.43 4.85 -20.52
C PHE A 94 -0.96 3.50 -21.10
N VAL A 95 -0.26 3.54 -22.24
CA VAL A 95 0.39 2.33 -22.80
C VAL A 95 1.44 1.78 -21.81
N ALA A 96 2.30 2.63 -21.26
CA ALA A 96 3.29 2.19 -20.26
C ALA A 96 2.63 1.69 -18.96
N LEU A 97 1.54 2.33 -18.50
CA LEU A 97 0.78 1.92 -17.33
C LEU A 97 0.20 0.51 -17.46
N PHE A 98 -0.19 0.09 -18.67
CA PHE A 98 -0.68 -1.26 -18.90
C PHE A 98 0.30 -2.34 -18.41
N PHE A 99 1.59 -2.07 -18.48
CA PHE A 99 2.65 -2.98 -18.05
C PHE A 99 3.03 -2.82 -16.56
N ALA A 100 2.46 -1.87 -15.84
CA ALA A 100 2.71 -1.64 -14.41
C ALA A 100 1.90 -2.62 -13.53
N GLY A 101 2.16 -3.93 -13.64
CA GLY A 101 1.36 -4.98 -13.02
C GLY A 101 1.19 -4.86 -11.50
N SER A 102 2.25 -4.48 -10.77
CA SER A 102 2.17 -4.26 -9.31
C SER A 102 1.27 -3.07 -8.95
N ASN A 103 1.33 -1.99 -9.73
CA ASN A 103 0.44 -0.84 -9.55
C ASN A 103 -1.01 -1.20 -9.91
N ASN A 104 -1.24 -1.81 -11.09
CA ASN A 104 -2.58 -2.11 -11.57
C ASN A 104 -3.32 -3.10 -10.65
N GLY A 105 -2.59 -3.99 -9.98
CA GLY A 105 -3.13 -4.88 -8.97
C GLY A 105 -3.76 -4.16 -7.78
N MET A 106 -3.44 -2.87 -7.53
CA MET A 106 -4.01 -2.08 -6.44
C MET A 106 -5.38 -1.46 -6.77
N PHE A 107 -5.82 -1.55 -8.03
CA PHE A 107 -7.08 -0.96 -8.50
C PHE A 107 -8.07 -2.01 -9.04
N GLN A 108 -7.80 -3.28 -8.83
CA GLN A 108 -8.73 -4.33 -9.27
C GLN A 108 -10.06 -4.25 -8.52
N PRO A 109 -11.18 -4.66 -9.12
CA PRO A 109 -12.45 -4.81 -8.43
C PRO A 109 -12.27 -5.59 -7.12
N GLU A 110 -13.01 -5.20 -6.09
CA GLU A 110 -12.93 -5.73 -4.72
C GLU A 110 -11.66 -5.36 -3.92
N ARG A 111 -10.65 -4.73 -4.55
CA ARG A 111 -9.47 -4.20 -3.85
C ARG A 111 -9.78 -2.82 -3.22
N ILE A 112 -10.58 -2.82 -2.18
CA ILE A 112 -11.09 -1.61 -1.51
C ILE A 112 -10.20 -1.11 -0.36
N ASP A 113 -8.95 -1.57 -0.30
CA ASP A 113 -8.00 -1.06 0.70
C ASP A 113 -7.54 0.39 0.37
N HIS A 114 -6.72 0.96 1.22
CA HIS A 114 -6.27 2.35 1.10
C HIS A 114 -5.17 2.57 0.07
N HIS A 115 -4.49 1.51 -0.42
CA HIS A 115 -3.32 1.64 -1.29
C HIS A 115 -3.63 2.34 -2.62
N GLY A 116 -4.78 2.05 -3.24
CA GLY A 116 -5.19 2.72 -4.47
C GLY A 116 -5.31 4.24 -4.31
N TRP A 117 -5.88 4.71 -3.20
CA TRP A 117 -5.96 6.13 -2.87
C TRP A 117 -4.59 6.75 -2.63
N GLN A 118 -3.72 6.07 -1.91
CA GLN A 118 -2.35 6.51 -1.64
C GLN A 118 -1.54 6.67 -2.94
N LEU A 119 -1.62 5.70 -3.86
CA LEU A 119 -0.97 5.78 -5.17
C LEU A 119 -1.53 6.91 -6.03
N ALA A 120 -2.85 7.11 -6.04
CA ALA A 120 -3.48 8.18 -6.80
C ALA A 120 -3.08 9.58 -6.28
N LEU A 121 -3.02 9.76 -4.95
CA LEU A 121 -2.57 11.01 -4.34
C LEU A 121 -1.07 11.24 -4.56
N LEU A 122 -0.25 10.19 -4.52
CA LEU A 122 1.17 10.30 -4.88
C LEU A 122 1.35 10.69 -6.36
N ALA A 123 0.57 10.10 -7.28
CA ALA A 123 0.58 10.50 -8.68
C ALA A 123 0.17 11.96 -8.87
N LEU A 124 -0.82 12.44 -8.10
CA LEU A 124 -1.22 13.86 -8.09
C LEU A 124 -0.10 14.76 -7.55
N SER A 125 0.65 14.31 -6.53
CA SER A 125 1.81 15.02 -6.02
C SER A 125 2.89 15.17 -7.10
N ILE A 126 3.18 14.11 -7.87
CA ILE A 126 4.14 14.18 -8.99
C ILE A 126 3.62 15.10 -10.10
N ALA A 127 2.33 15.02 -10.42
CA ALA A 127 1.73 15.96 -11.37
C ALA A 127 1.86 17.41 -10.90
N SER A 128 1.73 17.67 -9.62
CA SER A 128 1.84 19.00 -9.02
C SER A 128 3.27 19.57 -9.10
N ILE A 129 4.29 18.73 -8.92
CA ILE A 129 5.70 19.10 -9.16
C ILE A 129 5.92 19.50 -10.63
N ALA A 130 5.30 18.76 -11.55
CA ALA A 130 5.39 19.01 -12.98
C ALA A 130 4.60 20.25 -13.44
N ASP A 131 3.79 20.88 -12.58
CA ASP A 131 2.95 22.02 -12.96
C ASP A 131 3.80 23.25 -13.29
N PRO A 132 3.62 23.91 -14.46
CA PRO A 132 4.28 25.17 -14.76
C PRO A 132 3.77 26.34 -13.88
N ASP A 133 2.51 26.29 -13.45
CA ASP A 133 1.96 27.26 -12.51
C ASP A 133 2.45 26.95 -11.08
N ARG A 134 3.26 27.85 -10.54
CA ARG A 134 3.92 27.67 -9.25
C ARG A 134 2.93 27.60 -8.08
N VAL A 135 1.96 28.49 -8.06
CA VAL A 135 0.99 28.57 -6.95
C VAL A 135 0.07 27.34 -6.96
N ARG A 136 -0.53 27.03 -8.12
CA ARG A 136 -1.38 25.86 -8.27
C ARG A 136 -0.64 24.56 -7.97
N GLY A 137 0.60 24.42 -8.48
CA GLY A 137 1.45 23.27 -8.19
C GLY A 137 1.75 23.13 -6.70
N GLY A 138 2.03 24.24 -6.00
CA GLY A 138 2.23 24.24 -4.55
C GLY A 138 0.97 23.82 -3.78
N ILE A 139 -0.18 24.41 -4.10
CA ILE A 139 -1.47 24.09 -3.46
C ILE A 139 -1.81 22.61 -3.63
N LEU A 140 -1.77 22.10 -4.87
CA LEU A 140 -2.14 20.71 -5.15
C LEU A 140 -1.18 19.72 -4.50
N LEU A 141 0.12 20.03 -4.43
CA LEU A 141 1.09 19.21 -3.73
C LEU A 141 0.79 19.16 -2.22
N GLY A 142 0.50 20.30 -1.61
CA GLY A 142 0.17 20.38 -0.17
C GLY A 142 -1.10 19.59 0.17
N LEU A 143 -2.15 19.75 -0.64
CA LEU A 143 -3.41 19.03 -0.45
C LEU A 143 -3.24 17.51 -0.65
N SER A 144 -2.58 17.09 -1.74
CA SER A 144 -2.36 15.66 -1.99
C SER A 144 -1.50 15.00 -0.93
N THR A 145 -0.47 15.70 -0.42
CA THR A 145 0.36 15.24 0.70
C THR A 145 -0.46 15.10 1.98
N ALA A 146 -1.22 16.13 2.36
CA ALA A 146 -2.02 16.11 3.58
C ALA A 146 -3.10 15.02 3.56
N LEU A 147 -3.79 14.83 2.43
CA LEU A 147 -4.78 13.76 2.26
C LEU A 147 -4.13 12.37 2.31
N SER A 148 -2.95 12.21 1.73
CA SER A 148 -2.21 10.95 1.82
C SER A 148 -1.80 10.64 3.26
N LEU A 149 -1.28 11.62 4.01
CA LEU A 149 -0.96 11.47 5.44
C LEU A 149 -2.21 11.15 6.29
N ALA A 150 -3.36 11.71 5.94
CA ALA A 150 -4.64 11.40 6.61
C ALA A 150 -5.09 9.95 6.39
N ILE A 151 -4.71 9.33 5.28
CA ILE A 151 -5.05 7.93 4.96
C ILE A 151 -4.09 6.98 5.66
N GLY A 152 -2.79 7.24 5.60
CA GLY A 152 -1.72 6.42 6.17
C GLY A 152 -0.34 6.93 5.76
N LEU A 153 0.70 6.30 6.26
CA LEU A 153 2.08 6.77 6.11
C LEU A 153 2.90 5.99 5.07
N GLU A 154 2.29 5.08 4.33
CA GLU A 154 3.00 4.21 3.39
C GLU A 154 3.74 5.00 2.29
N MET A 155 3.25 6.20 1.97
CA MET A 155 3.83 7.06 0.95
C MET A 155 4.70 8.21 1.53
N VAL A 156 4.90 8.27 2.85
CA VAL A 156 5.54 9.40 3.52
C VAL A 156 6.94 9.71 2.97
N ILE A 157 7.74 8.70 2.67
CA ILE A 157 9.11 8.88 2.12
C ILE A 157 9.06 9.59 0.76
N TYR A 158 8.15 9.18 -0.12
CA TYR A 158 8.02 9.76 -1.47
C TYR A 158 7.48 11.18 -1.40
N LEU A 159 6.53 11.44 -0.50
CA LEU A 159 5.95 12.76 -0.29
C LEU A 159 6.96 13.72 0.35
N ALA A 160 7.79 13.23 1.27
CA ALA A 160 8.90 14.01 1.82
C ALA A 160 9.90 14.39 0.71
N LEU A 161 10.27 13.46 -0.18
CA LEU A 161 11.13 13.73 -1.33
C LEU A 161 10.49 14.69 -2.33
N ALA A 162 9.16 14.67 -2.50
CA ALA A 162 8.43 15.65 -3.28
C ALA A 162 8.53 17.06 -2.65
N GLY A 163 8.44 17.15 -1.32
CA GLY A 163 8.70 18.37 -0.58
C GLY A 163 10.14 18.87 -0.74
N VAL A 164 11.12 17.97 -0.63
CA VAL A 164 12.54 18.28 -0.89
C VAL A 164 12.74 18.80 -2.31
N ALA A 165 12.07 18.22 -3.33
CA ALA A 165 12.16 18.72 -4.70
C ALA A 165 11.71 20.19 -4.81
N VAL A 166 10.62 20.59 -4.15
CA VAL A 166 10.14 21.97 -4.15
C VAL A 166 11.11 22.91 -3.42
N VAL A 167 11.71 22.49 -2.32
CA VAL A 167 12.76 23.25 -1.63
C VAL A 167 13.97 23.43 -2.55
N LEU A 168 14.40 22.37 -3.26
CA LEU A 168 15.51 22.44 -4.22
C LEU A 168 15.17 23.35 -5.43
N PHE A 169 13.90 23.40 -5.86
CA PHE A 169 13.47 24.37 -6.88
C PHE A 169 13.71 25.80 -6.41
N TRP A 170 13.35 26.11 -5.18
CA TRP A 170 13.61 27.42 -4.59
C TRP A 170 15.12 27.68 -4.41
N VAL A 171 15.92 26.68 -4.08
CA VAL A 171 17.39 26.81 -4.03
C VAL A 171 17.95 27.18 -5.40
N ASP A 172 17.46 26.53 -6.47
CA ASP A 172 17.89 26.79 -7.84
C ASP A 172 17.40 28.16 -8.36
N ASP A 173 16.12 28.49 -8.12
CA ASP A 173 15.46 29.69 -8.64
C ASP A 173 14.58 30.33 -7.56
N GLU A 174 14.92 31.57 -7.20
CA GLU A 174 14.20 32.32 -6.19
C GLU A 174 12.72 32.54 -6.52
N ALA A 175 12.34 32.62 -7.80
CA ALA A 175 10.95 32.76 -8.22
C ALA A 175 10.06 31.58 -7.77
N GLU A 176 10.64 30.44 -7.48
CA GLU A 176 9.93 29.27 -6.91
C GLU A 176 9.49 29.46 -5.45
N ARG A 177 9.84 30.60 -4.81
CA ARG A 177 9.31 30.98 -3.48
C ARG A 177 7.77 30.94 -3.43
N GLU A 178 7.10 31.27 -4.54
CA GLU A 178 5.64 31.24 -4.61
C GLU A 178 5.09 29.82 -4.50
N ARG A 179 5.73 28.85 -5.20
CA ARG A 179 5.39 27.43 -5.05
C ARG A 179 5.66 26.95 -3.64
N LEU A 180 6.81 27.31 -3.07
CA LEU A 180 7.20 26.92 -1.71
C LEU A 180 6.21 27.45 -0.65
N ARG A 181 5.79 28.73 -0.77
CA ARG A 181 4.76 29.33 0.11
C ARG A 181 3.43 28.60 0.00
N ALA A 182 2.95 28.41 -1.23
CA ALA A 182 1.67 27.76 -1.48
C ALA A 182 1.68 26.32 -0.93
N TYR A 183 2.78 25.60 -1.15
CA TYR A 183 2.98 24.26 -0.60
C TYR A 183 2.98 24.26 0.93
N ALA A 184 3.76 25.12 1.55
CA ALA A 184 3.88 25.19 3.00
C ALA A 184 2.55 25.52 3.69
N VAL A 185 1.81 26.53 3.20
CA VAL A 185 0.51 26.92 3.78
C VAL A 185 -0.50 25.79 3.64
N THR A 186 -0.59 25.18 2.47
CA THR A 186 -1.56 24.11 2.24
C THR A 186 -1.18 22.81 2.95
N LEU A 187 0.10 22.44 3.01
CA LEU A 187 0.56 21.28 3.77
C LEU A 187 0.19 21.43 5.25
N GLY A 188 0.61 22.50 5.89
CA GLY A 188 0.35 22.71 7.32
C GLY A 188 -1.14 22.81 7.63
N GLY A 189 -1.86 23.68 6.90
CA GLY A 189 -3.30 23.92 7.13
C GLY A 189 -4.15 22.68 6.83
N ALA A 190 -3.93 22.01 5.70
CA ALA A 190 -4.68 20.82 5.33
C ALA A 190 -4.35 19.62 6.24
N THR A 191 -3.09 19.45 6.68
CA THR A 191 -2.73 18.38 7.62
C THR A 191 -3.37 18.63 9.00
N ALA A 192 -3.39 19.87 9.49
CA ALA A 192 -4.07 20.20 10.73
C ALA A 192 -5.58 19.93 10.65
N LEU A 193 -6.22 20.34 9.56
CA LEU A 193 -7.64 20.04 9.33
C LEU A 193 -7.89 18.53 9.21
N ALA A 194 -7.05 17.82 8.48
CA ALA A 194 -7.15 16.38 8.31
C ALA A 194 -6.99 15.63 9.65
N PHE A 195 -6.08 16.09 10.53
CA PHE A 195 -5.95 15.54 11.88
C PHE A 195 -7.22 15.75 12.70
N LEU A 196 -7.78 16.96 12.69
CA LEU A 196 -9.01 17.26 13.44
C LEU A 196 -10.20 16.42 12.97
N VAL A 197 -10.34 16.22 11.66
CA VAL A 197 -11.49 15.53 11.07
C VAL A 197 -11.33 14.01 11.06
N PHE A 198 -10.12 13.48 10.82
CA PHE A 198 -9.93 12.07 10.51
C PHE A 198 -9.10 11.28 11.53
N ALA A 199 -8.33 11.91 12.42
CA ALA A 199 -7.59 11.16 13.42
C ALA A 199 -8.54 10.48 14.41
N SER A 200 -8.45 9.14 14.47
CA SER A 200 -9.25 8.35 15.40
C SER A 200 -8.88 8.65 16.85
N ASN A 201 -9.73 8.22 17.80
CA ASN A 201 -9.43 8.36 19.22
C ASN A 201 -8.04 7.75 19.57
N ASP A 202 -7.73 6.58 19.00
CA ASP A 202 -6.44 5.91 19.21
C ASP A 202 -5.27 6.65 18.53
N ASN A 203 -5.51 7.37 17.42
CA ASN A 203 -4.47 8.13 16.69
C ASN A 203 -4.23 9.53 17.25
N ARG A 204 -5.00 9.97 18.25
CA ARG A 204 -4.74 11.22 18.98
C ARG A 204 -3.62 11.09 20.01
N GLY A 205 -3.17 9.87 20.32
CA GLY A 205 -1.93 9.61 21.04
C GLY A 205 -0.70 9.68 20.12
N PRO A 206 0.53 9.70 20.69
CA PRO A 206 1.78 9.80 19.93
C PRO A 206 2.16 8.45 19.28
N VAL A 207 1.41 8.04 18.26
CA VAL A 207 1.67 6.82 17.48
C VAL A 207 2.48 7.13 16.22
N CYS A 208 3.32 6.18 15.78
CA CYS A 208 4.27 6.39 14.68
C CYS A 208 3.74 5.97 13.30
N ASP A 209 2.66 5.20 13.24
CA ASP A 209 2.16 4.52 12.03
C ASP A 209 0.92 5.16 11.40
N ALA A 210 0.46 6.30 11.92
CA ALA A 210 -0.69 7.04 11.41
C ALA A 210 -0.54 8.53 11.62
N LEU A 211 -1.39 9.35 10.98
CA LEU A 211 -1.47 10.79 11.26
C LEU A 211 -1.87 11.00 12.74
N SER A 212 -0.92 11.42 13.52
CA SER A 212 -0.93 11.59 14.97
C SER A 212 -0.26 12.90 15.35
N PRO A 213 -0.19 13.31 16.64
CA PRO A 213 0.60 14.46 17.07
C PRO A 213 2.05 14.45 16.56
N VAL A 214 2.65 13.28 16.35
CA VAL A 214 4.01 13.11 15.79
C VAL A 214 4.08 13.77 14.41
N TRP A 215 3.34 13.22 13.46
CA TRP A 215 3.39 13.68 12.06
C TRP A 215 2.71 15.03 11.83
N LEU A 216 1.72 15.36 12.66
CA LEU A 216 1.14 16.71 12.66
C LEU A 216 2.17 17.76 13.04
N SER A 217 2.94 17.53 14.12
CA SER A 217 3.97 18.49 14.55
C SER A 217 5.09 18.61 13.51
N ASP A 218 5.52 17.49 12.91
CA ASP A 218 6.50 17.51 11.81
C ASP A 218 6.00 18.31 10.61
N ALA A 219 4.74 18.10 10.20
CA ALA A 219 4.14 18.85 9.08
C ALA A 219 4.02 20.34 9.37
N LEU A 220 3.62 20.72 10.58
CA LEU A 220 3.49 22.14 10.99
C LEU A 220 4.84 22.82 11.09
N ILE A 221 5.84 22.20 11.73
CA ILE A 221 7.19 22.75 11.84
C ILE A 221 7.86 22.80 10.46
N GLY A 222 7.76 21.74 9.67
CA GLY A 222 8.25 21.72 8.30
C GLY A 222 7.63 22.85 7.45
N SER A 223 6.32 23.06 7.58
CA SER A 223 5.61 24.17 6.92
C SER A 223 6.10 25.53 7.38
N ALA A 224 6.27 25.73 8.70
CA ALA A 224 6.80 26.99 9.24
C ALA A 224 8.23 27.25 8.76
N LEU A 225 9.09 26.24 8.74
CA LEU A 225 10.45 26.36 8.21
C LEU A 225 10.45 26.72 6.71
N MET A 226 9.61 26.07 5.89
CA MET A 226 9.48 26.40 4.47
C MET A 226 8.96 27.82 4.24
N LEU A 227 8.04 28.31 5.06
CA LEU A 227 7.60 29.71 5.03
C LEU A 227 8.75 30.67 5.39
N ALA A 228 9.51 30.36 6.43
CA ALA A 228 10.68 31.15 6.82
C ALA A 228 11.73 31.22 5.69
N LEU A 229 11.99 30.07 5.01
CA LEU A 229 12.85 30.03 3.82
C LEU A 229 12.30 30.93 2.70
N ALA A 230 11.02 30.84 2.39
CA ALA A 230 10.38 31.60 1.32
C ALA A 230 10.32 33.12 1.58
N TRP A 231 10.37 33.54 2.83
CA TRP A 231 10.44 34.96 3.24
C TRP A 231 11.86 35.46 3.53
N SER A 232 12.85 34.55 3.47
CA SER A 232 14.23 34.93 3.73
C SER A 232 14.74 35.97 2.71
N PRO A 233 15.71 36.84 3.10
CA PRO A 233 16.30 37.80 2.19
C PRO A 233 16.93 37.13 0.97
N GLN A 234 16.87 37.85 -0.17
CA GLN A 234 17.46 37.42 -1.43
C GLN A 234 18.94 37.09 -1.27
N GLY A 235 19.41 36.05 -1.94
CA GLY A 235 20.79 35.60 -1.91
C GLY A 235 21.10 34.67 -3.06
N ASP A 236 22.35 34.30 -3.21
CA ASP A 236 22.76 33.30 -4.19
C ASP A 236 22.26 31.89 -3.84
N TRP A 237 22.38 30.97 -4.78
CA TRP A 237 21.91 29.59 -4.58
C TRP A 237 22.63 28.89 -3.43
N LYS A 238 23.92 29.22 -3.14
CA LYS A 238 24.70 28.62 -2.05
C LYS A 238 24.12 29.00 -0.69
N ARG A 239 23.79 30.26 -0.52
CA ARG A 239 23.14 30.76 0.72
C ARG A 239 21.79 30.07 0.92
N ARG A 240 20.96 29.98 -0.15
CA ARG A 240 19.67 29.29 -0.08
C ARG A 240 19.84 27.80 0.26
N LEU A 241 20.85 27.14 -0.30
CA LEU A 241 21.16 25.74 0.02
C LEU A 241 21.55 25.57 1.50
N VAL A 242 22.41 26.44 2.04
CA VAL A 242 22.79 26.39 3.47
C VAL A 242 21.58 26.58 4.36
N MET A 243 20.69 27.54 4.05
CA MET A 243 19.45 27.73 4.80
C MET A 243 18.51 26.53 4.71
N ALA A 244 18.37 25.91 3.53
CA ALA A 244 17.57 24.71 3.33
C ALA A 244 18.12 23.52 4.13
N LEU A 245 19.45 23.32 4.13
CA LEU A 245 20.10 22.29 4.94
C LEU A 245 19.91 22.55 6.44
N GLY A 246 20.04 23.81 6.87
CA GLY A 246 19.76 24.20 8.26
C GLY A 246 18.31 23.87 8.68
N ALA A 247 17.32 24.19 7.84
CA ALA A 247 15.94 23.83 8.08
C ALA A 247 15.74 22.29 8.13
N GLY A 248 16.42 21.54 7.25
CA GLY A 248 16.43 20.07 7.28
C GLY A 248 17.00 19.50 8.59
N VAL A 249 18.09 20.09 9.10
CA VAL A 249 18.68 19.71 10.39
C VAL A 249 17.72 20.01 11.55
N VAL A 250 17.06 21.18 11.53
CA VAL A 250 16.11 21.56 12.58
C VAL A 250 14.94 20.57 12.65
N ILE A 251 14.31 20.23 11.53
CA ILE A 251 13.18 19.28 11.54
C ILE A 251 13.61 17.87 11.95
N ALA A 252 14.78 17.41 11.47
CA ALA A 252 15.31 16.10 11.86
C ALA A 252 15.65 16.04 13.36
N ALA A 253 16.29 17.09 13.90
CA ALA A 253 16.59 17.20 15.33
C ALA A 253 15.30 17.26 16.17
N PHE A 254 14.30 18.04 15.74
CA PHE A 254 13.01 18.09 16.41
C PHE A 254 12.38 16.70 16.50
N HIS A 255 12.27 16.00 15.36
CA HIS A 255 11.68 14.65 15.33
C HIS A 255 12.46 13.68 16.25
N ALA A 256 13.78 13.65 16.13
CA ALA A 256 14.61 12.71 16.89
C ALA A 256 14.59 12.98 18.41
N LEU A 257 14.51 14.25 18.83
CA LEU A 257 14.51 14.64 20.24
C LEU A 257 13.11 14.53 20.88
N THR A 258 12.07 14.90 20.13
CA THR A 258 10.69 14.91 20.65
C THR A 258 10.03 13.55 20.54
N TRP A 259 10.31 12.81 19.46
CA TRP A 259 9.69 11.53 19.15
C TRP A 259 10.71 10.39 18.97
N PRO A 260 11.62 10.14 19.92
CA PRO A 260 12.69 9.16 19.76
C PRO A 260 12.20 7.73 19.51
N HIS A 261 10.99 7.39 19.99
CA HIS A 261 10.35 6.09 19.77
C HIS A 261 9.87 5.90 18.31
N CYS A 262 9.75 6.96 17.52
CA CYS A 262 9.35 6.90 16.11
C CYS A 262 10.54 6.92 15.11
N VAL A 263 11.77 6.97 15.60
CA VAL A 263 12.98 6.87 14.75
C VAL A 263 13.21 5.44 14.24
N GLN A 264 12.59 4.44 14.88
CA GLN A 264 12.63 3.03 14.48
C GLN A 264 11.57 2.71 13.41
N ARG A 265 11.30 1.42 13.20
CA ARG A 265 10.22 0.98 12.30
C ARG A 265 8.86 1.53 12.76
N LEU A 266 8.12 2.09 11.83
CA LEU A 266 6.82 2.74 12.12
C LEU A 266 5.78 1.76 12.67
N GLU A 267 5.84 0.49 12.28
CA GLU A 267 4.92 -0.56 12.73
C GLU A 267 5.02 -0.84 14.24
N GLY A 268 6.15 -0.58 14.87
CA GLY A 268 6.35 -0.74 16.31
C GLY A 268 6.05 -2.14 16.86
N VAL A 269 6.23 -3.18 16.04
CA VAL A 269 5.99 -4.58 16.44
C VAL A 269 7.04 -5.07 17.44
N SER A 270 6.64 -5.92 18.39
CA SER A 270 7.59 -6.55 19.30
C SER A 270 8.55 -7.50 18.54
N PRO A 271 9.76 -7.75 19.07
CA PRO A 271 10.70 -8.73 18.48
C PRO A 271 10.09 -10.12 18.29
N GLU A 272 9.17 -10.51 19.16
CA GLU A 272 8.43 -11.77 19.04
C GLU A 272 7.52 -11.76 17.81
N VAL A 273 6.71 -10.72 17.61
CA VAL A 273 5.81 -10.59 16.46
C VAL A 273 6.59 -10.43 15.17
N GLU A 274 7.73 -9.74 15.19
CA GLU A 274 8.62 -9.64 14.03
C GLU A 274 9.11 -11.04 13.61
N ARG A 275 9.59 -11.85 14.54
CA ARG A 275 10.07 -13.20 14.28
C ARG A 275 8.96 -14.15 13.85
N LEU A 276 7.80 -14.14 14.53
CA LEU A 276 6.73 -15.09 14.29
C LEU A 276 5.92 -14.79 13.02
N TRP A 277 5.72 -13.53 12.71
CA TRP A 277 4.79 -13.10 11.66
C TRP A 277 5.44 -12.23 10.60
N LEU A 278 6.01 -11.07 10.95
CA LEU A 278 6.44 -10.06 9.98
C LEU A 278 7.56 -10.58 9.05
N SER A 279 8.47 -11.42 9.57
CA SER A 279 9.52 -12.07 8.77
C SER A 279 8.99 -13.00 7.68
N HIS A 280 7.74 -13.47 7.81
CA HIS A 280 7.06 -14.33 6.85
C HIS A 280 6.20 -13.54 5.84
N VAL A 281 5.99 -12.24 6.07
CA VAL A 281 5.23 -11.36 5.17
C VAL A 281 6.07 -11.08 3.91
N LYS A 282 5.70 -11.70 2.80
CA LYS A 282 6.48 -11.65 1.53
C LYS A 282 6.71 -10.23 1.05
N GLU A 283 5.73 -9.34 1.14
CA GLU A 283 5.83 -7.95 0.69
C GLU A 283 6.81 -7.10 1.52
N ALA A 284 7.12 -7.51 2.75
CA ALA A 284 8.11 -6.86 3.61
C ALA A 284 9.56 -7.31 3.33
N ARG A 285 9.77 -8.21 2.38
CA ARG A 285 11.10 -8.71 2.00
C ARG A 285 11.68 -7.93 0.83
N PRO A 286 13.03 -7.82 0.73
CA PRO A 286 13.71 -7.25 -0.44
C PRO A 286 13.39 -8.01 -1.73
N VAL A 287 13.45 -7.31 -2.87
CA VAL A 287 13.14 -7.90 -4.18
C VAL A 287 14.02 -9.10 -4.55
N TYR A 288 15.29 -9.09 -4.14
CA TYR A 288 16.24 -10.19 -4.41
C TYR A 288 15.95 -11.48 -3.62
N MET A 289 15.08 -11.42 -2.60
CA MET A 289 14.59 -12.61 -1.87
C MET A 289 13.41 -13.29 -2.55
N HIS A 290 12.90 -12.74 -3.64
CA HIS A 290 11.82 -13.33 -4.43
C HIS A 290 12.37 -14.14 -5.59
N GLY A 291 11.56 -15.09 -6.11
CA GLY A 291 11.94 -15.82 -7.31
C GLY A 291 12.25 -14.87 -8.47
N TRP A 292 13.33 -15.14 -9.18
CA TRP A 292 13.91 -14.24 -10.20
C TRP A 292 12.89 -13.76 -11.26
N ARG A 293 11.88 -14.56 -11.63
CA ARG A 293 10.80 -14.13 -12.54
C ARG A 293 9.93 -13.05 -11.94
N ILE A 294 9.52 -13.23 -10.67
CA ILE A 294 8.73 -12.23 -9.95
C ILE A 294 9.55 -10.96 -9.77
N ALA A 295 10.83 -11.11 -9.38
CA ALA A 295 11.74 -9.98 -9.22
C ALA A 295 11.87 -9.18 -10.53
N THR A 296 12.06 -9.83 -11.70
CA THR A 296 12.15 -9.14 -12.98
C THR A 296 10.87 -8.42 -13.38
N LEU A 297 9.69 -9.01 -13.14
CA LEU A 297 8.40 -8.36 -13.38
C LEU A 297 8.23 -7.08 -12.52
N ILE A 298 8.79 -7.08 -11.31
CA ILE A 298 8.70 -5.92 -10.42
C ILE A 298 9.67 -4.82 -10.82
N VAL A 299 10.95 -5.17 -11.16
CA VAL A 299 12.02 -4.18 -11.36
C VAL A 299 12.16 -3.66 -12.79
N ALA A 300 11.65 -4.37 -13.79
CA ALA A 300 11.91 -4.05 -15.20
C ALA A 300 11.38 -2.65 -15.59
N LEU A 301 10.14 -2.33 -15.29
CA LEU A 301 9.58 -1.00 -15.56
C LEU A 301 10.24 0.11 -14.71
N PRO A 302 10.51 -0.05 -13.41
CA PRO A 302 11.33 0.88 -12.63
C PRO A 302 12.70 1.21 -13.25
N ILE A 303 13.44 0.21 -13.71
CA ILE A 303 14.75 0.41 -14.35
C ILE A 303 14.60 1.19 -15.67
N THR A 304 13.71 0.75 -16.55
CA THR A 304 13.47 1.45 -17.82
C THR A 304 12.93 2.86 -17.59
N GLY A 305 12.05 3.04 -16.62
CA GLY A 305 11.53 4.34 -16.25
C GLY A 305 12.62 5.28 -15.74
N ALA A 306 13.56 4.81 -14.91
CA ALA A 306 14.70 5.59 -14.46
C ALA A 306 15.59 6.03 -15.63
N ILE A 307 15.87 5.12 -16.57
CA ILE A 307 16.59 5.46 -17.82
C ILE A 307 15.82 6.51 -18.61
N GLY A 308 14.51 6.34 -18.76
CA GLY A 308 13.65 7.29 -19.49
C GLY A 308 13.63 8.68 -18.87
N TRP A 309 13.58 8.78 -17.54
CA TRP A 309 13.71 10.05 -16.83
C TRP A 309 15.06 10.73 -17.10
N GLY A 310 16.16 9.97 -17.08
CA GLY A 310 17.50 10.47 -17.42
C GLY A 310 17.59 10.97 -18.86
N LEU A 311 17.09 10.19 -19.82
CA LEU A 311 17.06 10.58 -21.25
C LEU A 311 16.20 11.82 -21.49
N LEU A 312 15.06 11.93 -20.80
CA LEU A 312 14.20 13.10 -20.90
C LEU A 312 14.89 14.35 -20.34
N ALA A 313 15.50 14.25 -19.17
CA ALA A 313 16.25 15.36 -18.56
C ALA A 313 17.40 15.81 -19.46
N TRP A 314 18.12 14.86 -20.09
CA TRP A 314 19.18 15.16 -21.04
C TRP A 314 18.65 15.81 -22.31
N SER A 315 17.56 15.30 -22.89
CA SER A 315 16.94 15.87 -24.10
C SER A 315 16.46 17.33 -23.93
N ARG A 316 16.25 17.75 -22.67
CA ARG A 316 15.80 19.09 -22.28
C ARG A 316 16.88 19.89 -21.56
N TRP A 317 18.16 19.59 -21.82
CA TRP A 317 19.29 20.23 -21.14
C TRP A 317 19.30 21.75 -21.24
N GLY A 318 18.91 22.30 -22.40
CA GLY A 318 18.84 23.73 -22.66
C GLY A 318 17.65 24.45 -22.00
N ASP A 319 16.60 23.73 -21.59
CA ASP A 319 15.44 24.30 -20.92
C ASP A 319 15.54 24.06 -19.39
N ARG A 320 16.12 25.03 -18.67
CA ARG A 320 16.38 24.93 -17.23
C ARG A 320 15.11 24.69 -16.42
N GLU A 321 14.02 25.38 -16.75
CA GLU A 321 12.77 25.29 -16.02
C GLU A 321 12.11 23.91 -16.21
N LEU A 322 12.00 23.45 -17.44
CA LEU A 322 11.43 22.13 -17.74
C LEU A 322 12.30 21.02 -17.17
N ARG A 323 13.62 21.10 -17.31
CA ARG A 323 14.56 20.14 -16.73
C ARG A 323 14.43 20.04 -15.19
N ARG A 324 14.30 21.19 -14.48
CA ARG A 324 14.08 21.24 -13.05
C ARG A 324 12.80 20.46 -12.65
N ARG A 325 11.70 20.67 -13.37
CA ARG A 325 10.43 19.94 -13.14
C ARG A 325 10.57 18.45 -13.44
N ILE A 326 11.30 18.08 -14.49
CA ILE A 326 11.59 16.68 -14.82
C ILE A 326 12.38 16.01 -13.67
N LEU A 327 13.47 16.62 -13.21
CA LEU A 327 14.30 16.08 -12.12
C LEU A 327 13.55 15.99 -10.80
N GLY A 328 12.73 17.00 -10.48
CA GLY A 328 11.89 16.99 -9.28
C GLY A 328 10.84 15.89 -9.31
N ALA A 329 10.20 15.66 -10.47
CA ALA A 329 9.22 14.59 -10.64
C ALA A 329 9.87 13.19 -10.64
N ALA A 330 11.11 13.06 -11.12
CA ALA A 330 11.86 11.81 -11.16
C ALA A 330 12.39 11.38 -9.77
N LEU A 331 12.73 12.33 -8.89
CA LEU A 331 13.38 12.09 -7.61
C LEU A 331 12.65 11.05 -6.74
N PRO A 332 11.35 11.19 -6.43
CA PRO A 332 10.63 10.18 -5.65
C PRO A 332 10.57 8.81 -6.35
N GLY A 333 10.49 8.78 -7.69
CA GLY A 333 10.44 7.55 -8.48
C GLY A 333 11.74 6.76 -8.46
N ILE A 334 12.88 7.46 -8.56
CA ILE A 334 14.20 6.83 -8.44
C ILE A 334 14.38 6.28 -7.02
N ALA A 335 14.02 7.04 -6.00
CA ALA A 335 14.07 6.58 -4.62
C ALA A 335 13.19 5.34 -4.38
N ALA A 336 11.96 5.32 -4.92
CA ALA A 336 11.07 4.17 -4.82
C ALA A 336 11.68 2.92 -5.49
N SER A 337 12.38 3.10 -6.60
CA SER A 337 13.07 2.01 -7.30
C SER A 337 14.24 1.46 -6.48
N LEU A 338 14.99 2.30 -5.79
CA LEU A 338 16.05 1.88 -4.86
C LEU A 338 15.48 1.18 -3.62
N LEU A 339 14.34 1.63 -3.11
CA LEU A 339 13.69 1.02 -1.95
C LEU A 339 13.14 -0.39 -2.22
N LEU A 340 13.07 -0.86 -3.47
CA LEU A 340 12.84 -2.28 -3.80
C LEU A 340 13.91 -3.20 -3.22
N LEU A 341 15.13 -2.68 -3.01
CA LEU A 341 16.21 -3.41 -2.33
C LEU A 341 15.96 -3.60 -0.83
N TRP A 342 15.04 -2.83 -0.27
CA TRP A 342 14.61 -2.94 1.12
C TRP A 342 13.32 -3.75 1.26
N GLN A 343 12.26 -3.40 0.51
CA GLN A 343 10.95 -4.08 0.58
C GLN A 343 10.23 -4.05 -0.77
N VAL A 344 9.65 -5.19 -1.16
CA VAL A 344 8.87 -5.30 -2.41
C VAL A 344 7.55 -4.51 -2.35
N ARG A 345 7.04 -4.19 -1.16
CA ARG A 345 5.83 -3.34 -1.02
C ARG A 345 5.96 -1.96 -1.65
N THR A 346 7.19 -1.50 -1.94
CA THR A 346 7.44 -0.26 -2.70
C THR A 346 7.16 -0.41 -4.20
N GLY A 347 6.97 -1.64 -4.69
CA GLY A 347 6.78 -1.97 -6.11
C GLY A 347 5.66 -1.21 -6.80
N PRO A 348 4.44 -1.13 -6.24
CA PRO A 348 3.35 -0.37 -6.84
C PRO A 348 3.69 1.11 -7.07
N ALA A 349 4.27 1.77 -6.07
CA ALA A 349 4.70 3.18 -6.17
C ALA A 349 5.86 3.35 -7.16
N SER A 350 6.85 2.45 -7.11
CA SER A 350 7.99 2.45 -8.03
C SER A 350 7.54 2.32 -9.49
N GLN A 351 6.69 1.34 -9.80
CA GLN A 351 6.15 1.16 -11.15
C GLN A 351 5.29 2.33 -11.59
N MET A 352 4.41 2.85 -10.74
CA MET A 352 3.57 4.01 -11.04
C MET A 352 4.40 5.22 -11.45
N MET A 353 5.44 5.56 -10.67
CA MET A 353 6.31 6.71 -10.96
C MET A 353 7.25 6.47 -12.15
N ALA A 354 7.53 5.21 -12.49
CA ALA A 354 8.31 4.83 -13.67
C ALA A 354 7.53 4.99 -14.99
N VAL A 355 6.19 4.98 -14.95
CA VAL A 355 5.31 5.05 -16.15
C VAL A 355 5.67 6.23 -17.06
N VAL A 356 5.85 7.44 -16.51
CA VAL A 356 6.15 8.63 -17.30
C VAL A 356 7.56 8.56 -17.89
N GLY A 357 8.53 7.99 -17.16
CA GLY A 357 9.87 7.70 -17.70
C GLY A 357 9.82 6.69 -18.85
N GLY A 358 9.05 5.62 -18.70
CA GLY A 358 8.80 4.66 -19.79
C GLY A 358 8.15 5.32 -21.02
N ALA A 359 7.12 6.15 -20.79
CA ALA A 359 6.49 6.94 -21.83
C ALA A 359 7.49 7.91 -22.51
N ALA A 360 8.45 8.45 -21.77
CA ALA A 360 9.51 9.30 -22.36
C ALA A 360 10.40 8.54 -23.35
N ILE A 361 10.75 7.29 -23.06
CA ILE A 361 11.48 6.43 -24.03
C ILE A 361 10.66 6.29 -25.30
N ILE A 362 9.36 5.96 -25.18
CA ILE A 362 8.48 5.79 -26.33
C ILE A 362 8.39 7.11 -27.11
N TRP A 363 8.15 8.23 -26.42
CA TRP A 363 8.04 9.56 -27.02
C TRP A 363 9.29 9.99 -27.81
N LEU A 364 10.48 9.71 -27.27
CA LEU A 364 11.75 10.11 -27.89
C LEU A 364 12.17 9.21 -29.06
N LEU A 365 11.83 7.91 -29.00
CA LEU A 365 12.31 6.93 -29.97
C LEU A 365 11.30 6.59 -31.08
N LEU A 366 10.00 6.60 -30.78
CA LEU A 366 8.96 6.20 -31.71
C LEU A 366 8.97 6.99 -33.06
N PRO A 367 9.18 8.31 -33.05
CA PRO A 367 9.24 9.08 -34.29
C PRO A 367 10.34 8.64 -35.29
N ARG A 368 11.46 8.07 -34.76
CA ARG A 368 12.56 7.57 -35.61
C ARG A 368 12.13 6.39 -36.48
N PHE A 369 11.23 5.54 -35.97
CA PHE A 369 10.71 4.40 -36.71
C PHE A 369 9.54 4.81 -37.62
N TRP A 370 8.68 5.71 -37.20
CA TRP A 370 7.55 6.20 -38.00
C TRP A 370 8.00 7.01 -39.24
N GLY A 371 9.19 7.63 -39.20
CA GLY A 371 9.80 8.28 -40.35
C GLY A 371 10.45 7.32 -41.35
N SER A 372 10.49 6.00 -41.07
CA SER A 372 11.09 5.00 -41.97
C SER A 372 10.19 4.72 -43.17
N LYS A 373 10.83 4.57 -44.35
CA LYS A 373 10.15 4.14 -45.60
C LYS A 373 9.82 2.62 -45.60
N HIS A 374 10.40 1.85 -44.69
CA HIS A 374 10.23 0.40 -44.66
C HIS A 374 9.12 0.03 -43.67
N PHE A 375 8.03 -0.56 -44.16
CA PHE A 375 6.89 -0.99 -43.33
C PHE A 375 7.27 -1.87 -42.15
N LEU A 376 8.15 -2.86 -42.36
CA LEU A 376 8.62 -3.73 -41.29
C LEU A 376 9.36 -2.96 -40.18
N SER A 377 10.15 -1.94 -40.57
CA SER A 377 10.83 -1.08 -39.58
C SER A 377 9.82 -0.29 -38.73
N VAL A 378 8.76 0.22 -39.35
CA VAL A 378 7.68 0.93 -38.62
C VAL A 378 6.99 -0.01 -37.65
N VAL A 379 6.58 -1.21 -38.06
CA VAL A 379 5.82 -2.15 -37.23
C VAL A 379 6.71 -2.72 -36.11
N PHE A 380 7.81 -3.37 -36.46
CA PHE A 380 8.68 -4.03 -35.47
C PHE A 380 9.40 -3.01 -34.59
N GLY A 381 9.82 -1.87 -35.14
CA GLY A 381 10.44 -0.79 -34.37
C GLY A 381 9.49 -0.17 -33.37
N SER A 382 8.24 0.08 -33.76
CA SER A 382 7.20 0.58 -32.83
C SER A 382 6.93 -0.41 -31.71
N PHE A 383 6.76 -1.68 -32.05
CA PHE A 383 6.56 -2.73 -31.06
C PHE A 383 7.74 -2.83 -30.07
N LEU A 384 8.97 -2.83 -30.59
CA LEU A 384 10.18 -2.88 -29.77
C LEU A 384 10.26 -1.69 -28.82
N VAL A 385 10.02 -0.47 -29.31
CA VAL A 385 10.06 0.76 -28.51
C VAL A 385 9.01 0.74 -27.40
N VAL A 386 7.80 0.27 -27.70
CA VAL A 386 6.73 0.10 -26.70
C VAL A 386 7.11 -0.97 -25.67
N ALA A 387 7.67 -2.10 -26.11
CA ALA A 387 8.11 -3.16 -25.20
C ALA A 387 9.25 -2.71 -24.28
N VAL A 388 10.20 -1.92 -24.80
CA VAL A 388 11.28 -1.32 -24.00
C VAL A 388 10.71 -0.30 -23.02
N GLY A 389 9.92 0.68 -23.49
CA GLY A 389 9.35 1.72 -22.64
C GLY A 389 8.36 1.18 -21.59
N GLY A 390 7.65 0.10 -21.91
CA GLY A 390 6.81 -0.64 -20.97
C GLY A 390 7.57 -1.57 -20.02
N GLY A 391 8.92 -1.67 -20.14
CA GLY A 391 9.72 -2.58 -19.29
C GLY A 391 9.51 -4.06 -19.57
N MET A 392 8.90 -4.42 -20.73
CA MET A 392 8.52 -5.83 -21.02
C MET A 392 9.65 -6.63 -21.66
N LEU A 393 10.67 -5.99 -22.19
CA LEU A 393 11.75 -6.69 -22.90
C LEU A 393 12.43 -7.74 -21.99
N ILE A 394 12.81 -7.36 -20.78
CA ILE A 394 13.47 -8.27 -19.82
C ILE A 394 12.52 -9.40 -19.37
N PRO A 395 11.29 -9.15 -18.90
CA PRO A 395 10.36 -10.20 -18.52
C PRO A 395 10.06 -11.19 -19.65
N VAL A 396 9.94 -10.73 -20.90
CA VAL A 396 9.73 -11.58 -22.07
C VAL A 396 10.93 -12.50 -22.31
N LEU A 397 12.15 -11.93 -22.32
CA LEU A 397 13.39 -12.72 -22.48
C LEU A 397 13.55 -13.75 -21.37
N VAL A 398 13.27 -13.35 -20.15
CA VAL A 398 13.29 -14.20 -18.95
C VAL A 398 12.23 -15.32 -19.05
N GLY A 399 11.10 -15.06 -19.69
CA GLY A 399 10.03 -16.05 -19.93
C GLY A 399 10.47 -17.27 -20.75
N PHE A 400 11.48 -17.12 -21.62
CA PHE A 400 12.03 -18.23 -22.42
C PHE A 400 12.93 -19.19 -21.61
N ILE A 401 13.35 -18.81 -20.41
CA ILE A 401 14.17 -19.67 -19.55
C ILE A 401 13.24 -20.70 -18.88
N PRO A 402 13.49 -22.01 -19.05
CA PRO A 402 12.64 -23.04 -18.45
C PRO A 402 12.57 -22.91 -16.92
N GLU A 403 11.39 -23.07 -16.36
CA GLU A 403 11.18 -23.10 -14.91
C GLU A 403 11.03 -24.55 -14.44
N LYS A 404 11.54 -24.82 -13.24
CA LYS A 404 11.30 -26.12 -12.62
C LYS A 404 9.78 -26.30 -12.44
N PRO A 405 9.22 -27.43 -12.87
CA PRO A 405 7.80 -27.68 -12.70
C PRO A 405 7.42 -27.65 -11.21
N ALA A 406 6.26 -27.04 -10.91
CA ALA A 406 5.74 -27.00 -9.55
C ALA A 406 5.58 -28.43 -9.01
N THR A 407 6.08 -28.69 -7.82
CA THR A 407 5.97 -29.98 -7.14
C THR A 407 4.49 -30.32 -6.84
N ALA A 408 4.20 -31.59 -6.53
CA ALA A 408 2.87 -31.98 -6.08
C ALA A 408 2.45 -31.21 -4.82
N HIS A 409 3.41 -30.93 -3.93
CA HIS A 409 3.22 -30.13 -2.71
C HIS A 409 2.87 -28.67 -3.04
N ASP A 410 3.58 -28.02 -3.96
CA ASP A 410 3.28 -26.64 -4.38
C ASP A 410 1.87 -26.52 -4.98
N LYS A 411 1.47 -27.51 -5.81
CA LYS A 411 0.13 -27.58 -6.37
C LYS A 411 -0.95 -27.73 -5.30
N GLN A 412 -0.67 -28.55 -4.27
CA GLN A 412 -1.57 -28.74 -3.13
C GLN A 412 -1.74 -27.46 -2.32
N ILE A 413 -0.64 -26.75 -2.05
CA ILE A 413 -0.67 -25.44 -1.37
C ILE A 413 -1.46 -24.41 -2.20
N GLY A 414 -1.20 -24.33 -3.50
CA GLY A 414 -1.94 -23.43 -4.41
C GLY A 414 -3.45 -23.71 -4.39
N LYS A 415 -3.84 -24.99 -4.45
CA LYS A 415 -5.24 -25.40 -4.36
C LYS A 415 -5.86 -25.03 -3.02
N ALA A 416 -5.17 -25.28 -1.91
CA ALA A 416 -5.66 -24.93 -0.58
C ALA A 416 -5.83 -23.41 -0.41
N ASN A 417 -4.84 -22.61 -0.82
CA ASN A 417 -4.93 -21.15 -0.75
C ASN A 417 -6.13 -20.60 -1.52
N ASN A 418 -6.39 -21.13 -2.72
CA ASN A 418 -7.54 -20.71 -3.54
C ASN A 418 -8.88 -21.10 -2.89
N LEU A 419 -9.01 -22.32 -2.38
CA LEU A 419 -10.25 -22.80 -1.77
C LEU A 419 -10.53 -22.10 -0.42
N CYS A 420 -9.54 -22.04 0.46
CA CYS A 420 -9.67 -21.37 1.77
C CYS A 420 -9.82 -19.86 1.64
N GLY A 421 -9.31 -19.28 0.55
CA GLY A 421 -9.56 -17.90 0.20
C GLY A 421 -10.96 -17.62 -0.35
N SER A 422 -11.74 -18.62 -0.75
CA SER A 422 -13.03 -18.42 -1.41
C SER A 422 -14.18 -18.19 -0.43
N MET A 423 -15.18 -17.39 -0.84
CA MET A 423 -16.42 -17.22 -0.08
C MET A 423 -17.21 -18.54 0.04
N TRP A 424 -17.13 -19.36 -0.99
CA TRP A 424 -17.75 -20.69 -1.02
C TRP A 424 -17.19 -21.59 0.08
N GLY A 425 -15.86 -21.61 0.28
CA GLY A 425 -15.23 -22.41 1.32
C GLY A 425 -15.70 -22.08 2.73
N LEU A 426 -16.04 -20.82 3.02
CA LEU A 426 -16.51 -20.36 4.34
C LEU A 426 -18.02 -20.58 4.56
N ARG A 427 -18.80 -20.93 3.52
CA ARG A 427 -20.24 -21.12 3.66
C ARG A 427 -20.62 -22.18 4.70
N PRO A 428 -20.01 -23.38 4.76
CA PRO A 428 -20.32 -24.37 5.79
C PRO A 428 -19.97 -23.90 7.20
N VAL A 429 -18.92 -23.06 7.35
CA VAL A 429 -18.56 -22.44 8.62
C VAL A 429 -19.63 -21.43 9.05
N ALA A 430 -20.13 -20.64 8.11
CA ALA A 430 -21.19 -19.67 8.36
C ALA A 430 -22.53 -20.29 8.79
N LEU A 431 -22.74 -21.58 8.59
CA LEU A 431 -23.95 -22.30 9.05
C LEU A 431 -23.86 -22.73 10.53
N GLN A 432 -22.68 -22.67 11.15
CA GLN A 432 -22.53 -23.01 12.56
C GLN A 432 -23.05 -21.87 13.45
N PRO A 433 -23.50 -22.16 14.68
CA PRO A 433 -23.90 -21.12 15.65
C PRO A 433 -22.82 -20.05 15.84
N LYS A 434 -23.22 -18.79 16.07
CA LYS A 434 -22.29 -17.69 16.30
C LYS A 434 -21.30 -18.00 17.44
N GLY A 435 -20.02 -17.66 17.23
CA GLY A 435 -19.00 -17.82 18.25
C GLY A 435 -17.68 -17.17 17.87
N VAL A 436 -16.78 -17.09 18.84
CA VAL A 436 -15.40 -16.64 18.65
C VAL A 436 -14.57 -17.80 18.09
N VAL A 437 -13.84 -17.55 17.01
CA VAL A 437 -13.09 -18.57 16.29
C VAL A 437 -11.60 -18.34 16.40
N MET A 438 -10.89 -19.32 16.95
CA MET A 438 -9.43 -19.40 16.91
C MET A 438 -9.01 -19.90 15.53
N THR A 439 -8.39 -19.04 14.73
CA THR A 439 -7.97 -19.38 13.36
C THR A 439 -6.67 -18.69 12.98
N PHE A 440 -6.19 -18.85 11.74
CA PHE A 440 -4.98 -18.19 11.25
C PHE A 440 -5.18 -16.67 11.13
N VAL A 441 -4.11 -15.92 11.35
CA VAL A 441 -4.10 -14.45 11.29
C VAL A 441 -4.70 -13.93 9.98
N ASP A 442 -4.29 -14.50 8.84
CA ASP A 442 -4.75 -14.04 7.52
C ASP A 442 -6.21 -14.42 7.21
N LEU A 443 -6.77 -15.40 7.91
CA LEU A 443 -8.15 -15.84 7.71
C LEU A 443 -9.14 -14.99 8.54
N GLY A 444 -8.71 -14.41 9.65
CA GLY A 444 -9.58 -13.64 10.56
C GLY A 444 -10.41 -12.57 9.88
N PRO A 445 -9.83 -11.62 9.10
CA PRO A 445 -10.59 -10.57 8.42
C PRO A 445 -11.63 -11.10 7.44
N ARG A 446 -11.34 -12.20 6.77
CA ARG A 446 -12.26 -12.82 5.83
C ARG A 446 -13.40 -13.51 6.54
N LEU A 447 -13.10 -14.24 7.61
CA LEU A 447 -14.10 -14.90 8.45
C LEU A 447 -15.16 -13.91 8.94
N ILE A 448 -14.74 -12.78 9.54
CA ILE A 448 -15.68 -11.77 10.07
C ILE A 448 -16.45 -11.05 8.95
N ALA A 449 -15.86 -10.91 7.76
CA ALA A 449 -16.51 -10.20 6.64
C ALA A 449 -17.66 -11.01 6.00
N VAL A 450 -17.50 -12.34 5.92
CA VAL A 450 -18.43 -13.21 5.17
C VAL A 450 -19.23 -14.19 6.04
N THR A 451 -18.96 -14.22 7.36
CA THR A 451 -19.74 -15.00 8.33
C THR A 451 -20.22 -14.12 9.48
N HIS A 452 -21.02 -14.69 10.38
CA HIS A 452 -21.41 -14.02 11.62
C HIS A 452 -20.47 -14.30 12.80
N HIS A 453 -19.42 -15.12 12.60
CA HIS A 453 -18.43 -15.43 13.62
C HIS A 453 -17.48 -14.25 13.89
N ASP A 454 -16.94 -14.21 15.09
CA ASP A 454 -15.93 -13.25 15.49
C ASP A 454 -14.54 -13.93 15.44
N ALA A 455 -13.47 -13.15 15.19
CA ALA A 455 -12.11 -13.64 15.11
C ALA A 455 -11.22 -13.01 16.20
N ILE A 456 -10.04 -13.59 16.46
CA ILE A 456 -9.13 -13.10 17.49
C ILE A 456 -8.11 -12.13 16.89
N ALA A 457 -7.57 -12.45 15.72
CA ALA A 457 -6.53 -11.63 15.09
C ALA A 457 -6.73 -11.50 13.59
N GLY A 458 -6.08 -10.48 13.03
CA GLY A 458 -5.87 -10.26 11.61
C GLY A 458 -4.48 -9.71 11.36
N PRO A 459 -4.01 -9.57 10.09
CA PRO A 459 -2.67 -9.12 9.75
C PRO A 459 -2.52 -7.60 9.92
N TYR A 460 -2.79 -7.11 11.14
CA TYR A 460 -2.72 -5.70 11.51
C TYR A 460 -1.79 -5.54 12.70
N HIS A 461 -0.64 -4.92 12.47
CA HIS A 461 0.48 -4.88 13.42
C HIS A 461 0.11 -4.33 14.82
N ARG A 462 -0.88 -3.46 14.93
CA ARG A 462 -1.39 -2.97 16.22
C ARG A 462 -2.05 -4.05 17.08
N ASN A 463 -2.37 -5.20 16.50
CA ASN A 463 -2.87 -6.38 17.22
C ASN A 463 -1.74 -7.40 17.47
N GLY A 464 -0.53 -6.93 17.74
CA GLY A 464 0.66 -7.75 17.89
C GLY A 464 0.52 -8.86 18.91
N GLN A 465 -0.08 -8.58 20.08
CA GLN A 465 -0.31 -9.60 21.12
C GLN A 465 -1.22 -10.72 20.61
N GLN A 466 -2.32 -10.38 19.93
CA GLN A 466 -3.25 -11.36 19.36
C GLN A 466 -2.59 -12.17 18.24
N ILE A 467 -1.75 -11.54 17.44
CA ILE A 467 -0.96 -12.21 16.40
C ILE A 467 -0.01 -13.23 17.05
N ALA A 468 0.77 -12.81 18.06
CA ALA A 468 1.67 -13.70 18.80
C ALA A 468 0.91 -14.88 19.43
N ASP A 469 -0.21 -14.61 20.07
CA ASP A 469 -1.04 -15.63 20.71
C ASP A 469 -1.60 -16.65 19.69
N ILE A 470 -2.01 -16.21 18.50
CA ILE A 470 -2.43 -17.14 17.41
C ILE A 470 -1.26 -18.01 16.94
N PHE A 471 -0.08 -17.44 16.74
CA PHE A 471 1.10 -18.24 16.38
C PHE A 471 1.48 -19.22 17.49
N ASN A 472 1.47 -18.77 18.73
CA ASN A 472 1.75 -19.61 19.91
C ASN A 472 0.69 -20.69 20.13
N PHE A 473 -0.58 -20.42 19.78
CA PHE A 473 -1.65 -21.43 19.79
C PHE A 473 -1.32 -22.60 18.86
N TRP A 474 -0.95 -22.32 17.63
CA TRP A 474 -0.71 -23.37 16.63
C TRP A 474 0.64 -24.07 16.81
N ARG A 475 1.67 -23.37 17.27
CA ARG A 475 3.05 -23.87 17.41
C ARG A 475 3.33 -24.48 18.77
N GLY A 476 2.56 -24.12 19.77
CA GLY A 476 2.77 -24.50 21.16
C GLY A 476 2.30 -25.91 21.48
N SER A 477 2.39 -26.28 22.76
CA SER A 477 1.84 -27.53 23.28
C SER A 477 0.31 -27.48 23.37
N GLU A 478 -0.32 -28.66 23.48
CA GLU A 478 -1.76 -28.79 23.70
C GLU A 478 -2.23 -27.95 24.90
N ALA A 479 -1.51 -28.04 26.02
CA ALA A 479 -1.84 -27.28 27.24
C ALA A 479 -1.75 -25.75 27.00
N GLN A 480 -0.81 -25.28 26.19
CA GLN A 480 -0.72 -23.87 25.83
C GLN A 480 -1.87 -23.46 24.91
N ALA A 481 -2.21 -24.29 23.93
CA ALA A 481 -3.33 -24.06 23.03
C ALA A 481 -4.66 -23.98 23.81
N HIS A 482 -4.88 -24.89 24.77
CA HIS A 482 -6.08 -24.85 25.62
C HIS A 482 -6.17 -23.57 26.46
N ARG A 483 -5.05 -23.16 27.11
CA ARG A 483 -5.03 -21.88 27.86
C ARG A 483 -5.34 -20.68 26.96
N LEU A 484 -4.82 -20.64 25.75
CA LEU A 484 -5.09 -19.55 24.80
C LEU A 484 -6.53 -19.58 24.29
N ALA A 485 -7.11 -20.75 24.03
CA ALA A 485 -8.52 -20.87 23.70
C ALA A 485 -9.41 -20.35 24.84
N ALA A 486 -9.11 -20.70 26.08
CA ALA A 486 -9.81 -20.20 27.28
C ALA A 486 -9.63 -18.67 27.45
N LYS A 487 -8.41 -18.14 27.28
CA LYS A 487 -8.12 -16.70 27.37
C LYS A 487 -9.04 -15.85 26.48
N TYR A 488 -9.31 -16.33 25.27
CA TYR A 488 -10.14 -15.63 24.28
C TYR A 488 -11.60 -16.10 24.26
N HIS A 489 -12.01 -16.93 25.19
CA HIS A 489 -13.35 -17.54 25.22
C HIS A 489 -13.73 -18.12 23.85
N ALA A 490 -12.78 -18.81 23.19
CA ALA A 490 -12.98 -19.36 21.87
C ALA A 490 -14.04 -20.46 21.90
N ASN A 491 -15.04 -20.35 21.02
CA ASN A 491 -16.07 -21.38 20.84
C ASN A 491 -15.65 -22.43 19.82
N TYR A 492 -14.78 -22.03 18.87
CA TYR A 492 -14.34 -22.90 17.79
C TYR A 492 -12.85 -22.75 17.50
N VAL A 493 -12.27 -23.81 16.99
CA VAL A 493 -10.95 -23.85 16.34
C VAL A 493 -11.18 -24.15 14.86
N LEU A 494 -10.62 -23.33 13.97
CA LEU A 494 -10.77 -23.46 12.52
C LEU A 494 -9.42 -23.48 11.84
N SER A 495 -9.10 -24.56 11.12
CA SER A 495 -7.89 -24.64 10.30
C SER A 495 -8.19 -24.89 8.82
N CYS A 496 -7.30 -24.39 7.96
CA CYS A 496 -7.25 -24.75 6.54
C CYS A 496 -5.97 -25.53 6.27
N PRO A 497 -6.04 -26.88 6.24
CA PRO A 497 -4.88 -27.71 5.98
C PRO A 497 -4.22 -27.42 4.64
N ASN A 498 -2.91 -27.62 4.58
CA ASN A 498 -2.08 -27.42 3.38
C ASN A 498 -2.09 -25.99 2.80
N SER A 499 -2.54 -24.99 3.56
CA SER A 499 -2.40 -23.59 3.14
C SER A 499 -0.95 -23.10 3.34
N SER A 500 -0.58 -21.99 2.70
CA SER A 500 0.76 -21.39 2.87
C SER A 500 1.09 -21.05 4.33
N THR A 501 0.11 -20.66 5.14
CA THR A 501 0.30 -20.41 6.57
C THR A 501 0.71 -21.65 7.33
N THR A 502 0.14 -22.81 6.97
CA THR A 502 0.43 -24.08 7.68
C THR A 502 1.82 -24.60 7.38
N THR A 503 2.43 -24.25 6.24
CA THR A 503 3.82 -24.64 5.95
C THR A 503 4.81 -24.07 6.96
N ILE A 504 4.49 -22.91 7.57
CA ILE A 504 5.31 -22.31 8.63
C ILE A 504 5.27 -23.20 9.89
N PHE A 505 4.07 -23.68 10.25
CA PHE A 505 3.91 -24.53 11.44
C PHE A 505 4.53 -25.90 11.24
N ASP A 506 4.41 -26.48 10.05
CA ASP A 506 5.02 -27.76 9.71
C ASP A 506 6.56 -27.69 9.71
N ALA A 507 7.13 -26.58 9.24
CA ALA A 507 8.57 -26.37 9.19
C ALA A 507 9.17 -26.04 10.57
N GLU A 508 8.52 -25.16 11.35
CA GLU A 508 9.11 -24.59 12.57
C GLU A 508 8.66 -25.28 13.85
N ALA A 509 7.48 -25.91 13.84
CA ALA A 509 6.90 -26.60 15.00
C ALA A 509 6.15 -27.88 14.62
N PRO A 510 6.81 -28.88 13.99
CA PRO A 510 6.13 -30.10 13.51
C PRO A 510 5.49 -30.93 14.65
N LYS A 511 5.95 -30.76 15.86
CA LYS A 511 5.39 -31.40 17.07
C LYS A 511 4.39 -30.51 17.81
N GLY A 512 4.14 -29.29 17.33
CA GLY A 512 3.21 -28.34 17.90
C GLY A 512 1.75 -28.79 17.76
N PHE A 513 0.85 -27.99 18.32
CA PHE A 513 -0.58 -28.30 18.37
C PHE A 513 -1.20 -28.45 16.97
N TYR A 514 -0.78 -27.63 15.98
CA TYR A 514 -1.19 -27.82 14.59
C TYR A 514 -0.82 -29.23 14.08
N GLY A 515 0.44 -29.64 14.24
CA GLY A 515 0.92 -30.95 13.84
C GLY A 515 0.23 -32.12 14.57
N GLN A 516 -0.18 -31.91 15.85
CA GLN A 516 -0.99 -32.88 16.61
C GLN A 516 -2.36 -33.10 15.93
N LEU A 517 -3.08 -32.00 15.60
CA LEU A 517 -4.39 -32.07 14.92
C LEU A 517 -4.29 -32.66 13.50
N GLN A 518 -3.20 -32.39 12.77
CA GLN A 518 -2.96 -32.99 11.44
C GLN A 518 -2.82 -34.51 11.52
N ARG A 519 -2.26 -35.05 12.59
CA ARG A 519 -2.15 -36.49 12.85
C ARG A 519 -3.44 -37.08 13.44
N ASN A 520 -4.56 -36.36 13.39
CA ASN A 520 -5.86 -36.72 13.97
C ASN A 520 -5.83 -37.01 15.49
N ARG A 521 -4.86 -36.46 16.21
CA ARG A 521 -4.78 -36.53 17.68
C ARG A 521 -5.55 -35.35 18.27
N VAL A 522 -6.88 -35.49 18.29
CA VAL A 522 -7.79 -34.46 18.80
C VAL A 522 -7.86 -34.58 20.33
N PRO A 523 -7.56 -33.50 21.09
CA PRO A 523 -7.65 -33.52 22.55
C PRO A 523 -9.11 -33.57 23.03
N SER A 524 -9.30 -33.97 24.31
CA SER A 524 -10.64 -34.13 24.89
C SER A 524 -11.45 -32.83 24.99
N TRP A 525 -10.79 -31.67 25.01
CA TRP A 525 -11.44 -30.36 25.04
C TRP A 525 -11.89 -29.86 23.65
N LEU A 526 -11.70 -30.66 22.60
CA LEU A 526 -12.15 -30.37 21.24
C LEU A 526 -13.07 -31.48 20.71
N THR A 527 -14.23 -31.10 20.18
CA THR A 527 -15.14 -32.01 19.48
C THR A 527 -15.19 -31.63 18.00
N PRO A 528 -14.92 -32.57 17.06
CA PRO A 528 -14.98 -32.29 15.64
C PRO A 528 -16.37 -31.83 15.21
N VAL A 529 -16.43 -30.74 14.41
CA VAL A 529 -17.63 -30.28 13.74
C VAL A 529 -17.69 -30.92 12.36
N GLN A 530 -18.78 -31.56 12.03
CA GLN A 530 -18.96 -32.19 10.71
C GLN A 530 -19.20 -31.10 9.66
N LEU A 531 -18.24 -30.92 8.78
CA LEU A 531 -18.36 -30.11 7.58
C LEU A 531 -18.53 -30.99 6.35
N PRO A 532 -19.08 -30.49 5.23
CA PRO A 532 -19.15 -31.25 3.95
C PRO A 532 -17.79 -31.83 3.55
N LYS A 533 -17.78 -33.00 2.91
CA LYS A 533 -16.55 -33.69 2.51
C LYS A 533 -15.63 -32.89 1.60
N ASP A 534 -16.20 -31.98 0.82
CA ASP A 534 -15.51 -31.06 -0.09
C ASP A 534 -15.08 -29.74 0.57
N SER A 535 -15.37 -29.56 1.87
CA SER A 535 -14.91 -28.38 2.62
C SER A 535 -13.38 -28.36 2.71
N PRO A 536 -12.74 -27.21 2.43
CA PRO A 536 -11.30 -27.06 2.60
C PRO A 536 -10.89 -26.92 4.07
N TYR A 537 -11.87 -26.77 4.98
CA TYR A 537 -11.64 -26.52 6.39
C TYR A 537 -11.82 -27.75 7.25
N ARG A 538 -11.08 -27.77 8.38
CA ARG A 538 -11.35 -28.60 9.55
C ARG A 538 -11.76 -27.70 10.71
N MET A 539 -12.83 -28.05 11.38
CA MET A 539 -13.41 -27.24 12.48
C MET A 539 -13.68 -28.11 13.68
N TRP A 540 -13.42 -27.56 14.85
CA TRP A 540 -13.71 -28.19 16.14
C TRP A 540 -14.45 -27.22 17.04
N LYS A 541 -15.37 -27.71 17.81
CA LYS A 541 -16.03 -27.00 18.91
C LYS A 541 -15.20 -27.15 20.16
N VAL A 542 -14.98 -26.06 20.88
CA VAL A 542 -14.33 -26.07 22.21
C VAL A 542 -15.36 -26.51 23.25
N VAL A 543 -15.03 -27.51 24.04
CA VAL A 543 -15.86 -28.09 25.09
C VAL A 543 -15.02 -28.18 26.35
N GLY A 544 -15.52 -27.63 27.50
CA GLY A 544 -14.81 -27.61 28.76
C GLY A 544 -14.20 -26.29 29.13
#